data_00d318ec6bd8d292424b32d09f5e486b
#
_entry.id   00d318ec6bd8d292424b32d09f5e486b
#
_cell.length_a   1.000
_cell.length_b   1.000
_cell.length_c   1.000
_cell.angle_alpha   90.00
_cell.angle_beta   90.00
_cell.angle_gamma   90.00
#
_symmetry.space_group_name_H-M   'P 1'
#
loop_
_entity.id
_entity.type
_entity.pdbx_description
1 polymer ?
#
loop_
_entity_poly.entity_id
_entity_poly.type
_entity_poly.pdbx_seq_one_letter_code
_entity_poly.pdbx_strand_id
1 'polypeptide(L)'
;MSQPLDTLWYTRCPVPTGLGIAVQKGWLEQALGDQGTRIQSLRESDNQAVRESHFDHSLQNSVRHGGSIPAIWARASGRETRVIGLSWADEVQLILSLPDSGIRNVKDLKGRRFGLPDWAGAQIDFTRAQAIRGLENALKLEGLEVQDVERVDFRQGGTFSDETPHSIAGLGAFGGRRRGGQNPELTGLLRGEVDAIFLKGAHAVQLAQQFGLHTVIDTGSHPEPLIRSNNGTPRTLSVDQHLLDTHFDTAVGILGSVLRAEEWAQAHPEDTRRYLARESNSSEYWVAQAYGEDAHQRLRTNLDERSIAALQDFTDFLRRWNFIPQGFAVRDWIDPRPLEALRSAVAKRAG
;
A
#
# COMPACT_ATOMS: atom_id res chain seq x y z
N MET A 1 -31.42 -17.35 -1.18
CA MET A 1 -30.27 -17.39 -2.07
C MET A 1 -30.02 -15.97 -2.48
N SER A 2 -28.83 -15.42 -2.21
CA SER A 2 -28.45 -14.09 -2.65
C SER A 2 -28.42 -14.06 -4.19
N GLN A 3 -28.82 -12.92 -4.79
CA GLN A 3 -28.74 -12.78 -6.23
C GLN A 3 -27.24 -12.87 -6.64
N PRO A 4 -26.93 -13.53 -7.78
CA PRO A 4 -25.55 -13.58 -8.25
C PRO A 4 -25.05 -12.17 -8.53
N LEU A 5 -23.79 -11.91 -8.20
CA LEU A 5 -23.12 -10.65 -8.48
C LEU A 5 -22.72 -10.60 -9.97
N ASP A 6 -23.21 -9.64 -10.73
CA ASP A 6 -22.89 -9.52 -12.15
C ASP A 6 -21.42 -9.18 -12.40
N THR A 7 -20.89 -8.22 -11.65
CA THR A 7 -19.52 -7.75 -11.80
C THR A 7 -18.89 -7.43 -10.45
N LEU A 8 -17.73 -8.03 -10.17
CA LEU A 8 -16.82 -7.63 -9.11
C LEU A 8 -15.70 -6.76 -9.68
N TRP A 9 -15.54 -5.60 -9.11
CA TRP A 9 -14.40 -4.75 -9.41
C TRP A 9 -13.27 -4.98 -8.42
N TYR A 10 -12.05 -5.17 -8.90
CA TYR A 10 -10.90 -5.26 -8.03
C TYR A 10 -9.87 -4.18 -8.35
N THR A 11 -9.12 -3.82 -7.33
CA THR A 11 -7.90 -3.04 -7.49
C THR A 11 -6.87 -3.43 -6.45
N ARG A 12 -5.62 -3.29 -6.84
CA ARG A 12 -4.47 -3.57 -6.00
C ARG A 12 -3.38 -2.52 -6.21
N CYS A 13 -2.61 -2.26 -5.17
CA CYS A 13 -1.44 -1.42 -5.30
C CYS A 13 -0.26 -2.22 -5.88
N PRO A 14 0.74 -1.55 -6.50
CA PRO A 14 1.94 -2.20 -7.02
C PRO A 14 2.90 -2.58 -5.88
N VAL A 15 2.43 -3.42 -4.98
CA VAL A 15 3.13 -3.85 -3.76
C VAL A 15 2.80 -5.32 -3.47
N PRO A 16 3.65 -6.04 -2.73
CA PRO A 16 3.40 -7.44 -2.35
C PRO A 16 2.08 -7.63 -1.61
N THR A 17 1.15 -8.39 -2.21
CA THR A 17 -0.13 -8.75 -1.60
C THR A 17 -0.59 -10.14 -2.06
N GLY A 18 -1.33 -10.84 -1.20
CA GLY A 18 -1.98 -12.10 -1.57
C GLY A 18 -2.96 -11.95 -2.74
N LEU A 19 -3.71 -10.83 -2.79
CA LEU A 19 -4.61 -10.55 -3.92
C LEU A 19 -3.85 -10.40 -5.24
N GLY A 20 -2.67 -9.77 -5.22
CA GLY A 20 -1.83 -9.66 -6.42
C GLY A 20 -1.44 -11.01 -7.00
N ILE A 21 -1.07 -11.96 -6.16
CA ILE A 21 -0.76 -13.34 -6.57
C ILE A 21 -2.04 -14.06 -7.02
N ALA A 22 -3.13 -13.96 -6.25
CA ALA A 22 -4.40 -14.63 -6.59
C ALA A 22 -4.92 -14.23 -7.97
N VAL A 23 -4.86 -12.92 -8.30
CA VAL A 23 -5.25 -12.41 -9.63
C VAL A 23 -4.31 -12.92 -10.71
N GLN A 24 -2.98 -12.83 -10.53
CA GLN A 24 -2.01 -13.29 -11.53
C GLN A 24 -2.10 -14.80 -11.79
N LYS A 25 -2.60 -15.58 -10.82
CA LYS A 25 -2.82 -17.02 -10.95
C LYS A 25 -4.23 -17.40 -11.42
N GLY A 26 -5.12 -16.43 -11.64
CA GLY A 26 -6.51 -16.69 -12.00
C GLY A 26 -7.35 -17.32 -10.87
N TRP A 27 -6.89 -17.25 -9.63
CA TRP A 27 -7.60 -17.88 -8.51
C TRP A 27 -8.77 -17.07 -8.00
N LEU A 28 -8.75 -15.75 -8.22
CA LEU A 28 -9.92 -14.92 -7.93
C LEU A 28 -11.05 -15.24 -8.90
N GLU A 29 -10.74 -15.36 -10.20
CA GLU A 29 -11.69 -15.78 -11.24
C GLU A 29 -12.21 -17.19 -10.98
N GLN A 30 -11.34 -18.13 -10.60
CA GLN A 30 -11.72 -19.48 -10.28
C GLN A 30 -12.67 -19.56 -9.09
N ALA A 31 -12.44 -18.76 -8.03
CA ALA A 31 -13.26 -18.77 -6.82
C ALA A 31 -14.65 -18.18 -7.03
N LEU A 32 -14.82 -17.24 -7.98
CA LEU A 32 -16.05 -16.48 -8.17
C LEU A 32 -16.73 -16.72 -9.53
N GLY A 33 -15.97 -17.23 -10.52
CA GLY A 33 -16.46 -17.45 -11.89
C GLY A 33 -17.54 -18.52 -11.99
N ASP A 34 -17.52 -19.53 -11.13
CA ASP A 34 -18.55 -20.57 -11.06
C ASP A 34 -19.94 -20.00 -10.71
N GLN A 35 -19.99 -18.78 -10.20
CA GLN A 35 -21.22 -18.03 -9.90
C GLN A 35 -21.65 -17.10 -11.05
N GLY A 36 -20.93 -17.08 -12.18
CA GLY A 36 -21.21 -16.23 -13.31
C GLY A 36 -20.75 -14.76 -13.12
N THR A 37 -20.01 -14.45 -12.07
CA THR A 37 -19.50 -13.11 -11.78
C THR A 37 -18.34 -12.74 -12.71
N ARG A 38 -18.46 -11.60 -13.40
CA ARG A 38 -17.35 -11.02 -14.17
C ARG A 38 -16.41 -10.29 -13.23
N ILE A 39 -15.10 -10.50 -13.40
CA ILE A 39 -14.07 -9.86 -12.59
C ILE A 39 -13.32 -8.84 -13.43
N GLN A 40 -13.32 -7.58 -13.00
CA GLN A 40 -12.75 -6.47 -13.76
C GLN A 40 -11.80 -5.63 -12.91
N SER A 41 -10.72 -5.18 -13.53
CA SER A 41 -9.77 -4.26 -12.91
C SER A 41 -10.28 -2.82 -13.01
N LEU A 42 -10.39 -2.12 -11.87
CA LEU A 42 -10.69 -0.69 -11.83
C LEU A 42 -9.71 0.12 -12.68
N ARG A 43 -8.43 -0.23 -12.61
CA ARG A 43 -7.35 0.54 -13.23
C ARG A 43 -7.27 0.39 -14.74
N GLU A 44 -7.87 -0.67 -15.28
CA GLU A 44 -7.91 -0.94 -16.72
C GLU A 44 -9.17 -0.38 -17.39
N SER A 45 -10.06 0.24 -16.61
CA SER A 45 -11.28 0.86 -17.15
C SER A 45 -10.96 2.11 -17.97
N ASP A 46 -11.62 2.26 -19.11
CA ASP A 46 -11.59 3.50 -19.91
C ASP A 46 -12.26 4.67 -19.19
N ASN A 47 -13.17 4.39 -18.26
CA ASN A 47 -13.88 5.40 -17.49
C ASN A 47 -12.99 5.92 -16.35
N GLN A 48 -12.69 7.23 -16.39
CA GLN A 48 -11.87 7.89 -15.38
C GLN A 48 -12.49 7.81 -13.98
N ALA A 49 -13.81 7.97 -13.83
CA ALA A 49 -14.46 7.87 -12.53
C ALA A 49 -14.32 6.47 -11.90
N VAL A 50 -14.32 5.41 -12.74
CA VAL A 50 -14.03 4.04 -12.28
C VAL A 50 -12.58 3.94 -11.80
N ARG A 51 -11.61 4.51 -12.53
CA ARG A 51 -10.20 4.50 -12.10
C ARG A 51 -9.97 5.30 -10.82
N GLU A 52 -10.65 6.43 -10.64
CA GLU A 52 -10.61 7.24 -9.40
C GLU A 52 -11.04 6.45 -8.18
N SER A 53 -11.95 5.48 -8.34
CA SER A 53 -12.39 4.63 -7.24
C SER A 53 -11.27 3.79 -6.60
N HIS A 54 -10.11 3.68 -7.24
CA HIS A 54 -8.91 3.15 -6.60
C HIS A 54 -8.50 3.96 -5.36
N PHE A 55 -8.78 5.26 -5.36
CA PHE A 55 -8.39 6.17 -4.29
C PHE A 55 -9.57 6.50 -3.36
N ASP A 56 -10.75 6.76 -3.91
CA ASP A 56 -11.89 7.27 -3.16
C ASP A 56 -12.93 6.19 -2.77
N HIS A 57 -12.77 4.95 -3.25
CA HIS A 57 -13.67 3.82 -2.96
C HIS A 57 -15.16 4.12 -3.23
N SER A 58 -15.44 4.89 -4.27
CA SER A 58 -16.82 5.28 -4.62
C SER A 58 -17.60 4.19 -5.34
N LEU A 59 -16.92 3.20 -5.94
CA LEU A 59 -17.56 2.14 -6.72
C LEU A 59 -18.01 1.00 -5.82
N GLN A 60 -19.28 0.62 -5.96
CA GLN A 60 -19.85 -0.55 -5.28
C GLN A 60 -19.36 -1.87 -5.89
N ASN A 61 -19.52 -2.96 -5.16
CA ASN A 61 -19.09 -4.29 -5.53
C ASN A 61 -17.61 -4.32 -5.88
N SER A 62 -16.81 -3.72 -4.99
CA SER A 62 -15.38 -3.56 -5.20
C SER A 62 -14.54 -4.10 -4.05
N VAL A 63 -13.36 -4.60 -4.39
CA VAL A 63 -12.32 -5.00 -3.43
C VAL A 63 -11.02 -4.27 -3.73
N ARG A 64 -10.35 -3.85 -2.67
CA ARG A 64 -9.05 -3.20 -2.75
C ARG A 64 -8.07 -3.84 -1.77
N HIS A 65 -6.88 -4.22 -2.28
CA HIS A 65 -5.76 -4.66 -1.43
C HIS A 65 -4.53 -3.79 -1.70
N GLY A 66 -4.07 -3.08 -0.69
CA GLY A 66 -2.92 -2.19 -0.87
C GLY A 66 -2.65 -1.25 0.29
N GLY A 67 -1.94 -0.16 0.01
CA GLY A 67 -1.60 0.84 1.01
C GLY A 67 -2.83 1.40 1.73
N SER A 68 -2.71 1.66 3.02
CA SER A 68 -3.84 1.98 3.89
C SER A 68 -4.37 3.41 3.76
N ILE A 69 -3.56 4.37 3.29
CA ILE A 69 -3.97 5.81 3.25
C ILE A 69 -5.26 6.03 2.44
N PRO A 70 -5.41 5.57 1.18
CA PRO A 70 -6.64 5.79 0.44
C PRO A 70 -7.86 5.15 1.12
N ALA A 71 -7.71 3.95 1.68
CA ALA A 71 -8.80 3.27 2.37
C ALA A 71 -9.22 4.00 3.65
N ILE A 72 -8.27 4.50 4.45
CA ILE A 72 -8.53 5.32 5.64
C ILE A 72 -9.22 6.62 5.24
N TRP A 73 -8.73 7.30 4.20
CA TRP A 73 -9.32 8.53 3.71
C TRP A 73 -10.76 8.33 3.25
N ALA A 74 -11.02 7.28 2.47
CA ALA A 74 -12.37 6.95 2.01
C ALA A 74 -13.32 6.73 3.19
N ARG A 75 -12.91 5.96 4.21
CA ARG A 75 -13.69 5.76 5.43
C ARG A 75 -13.93 7.05 6.18
N ALA A 76 -12.90 7.86 6.39
CA ALA A 76 -12.97 9.15 7.07
C ALA A 76 -13.86 10.16 6.31
N SER A 77 -13.97 10.03 4.99
CA SER A 77 -14.83 10.84 4.12
C SER A 77 -16.27 10.31 4.01
N GLY A 78 -16.65 9.31 4.81
CA GLY A 78 -18.01 8.79 4.88
C GLY A 78 -18.32 7.66 3.89
N ARG A 79 -17.31 7.07 3.22
CA ARG A 79 -17.54 5.89 2.39
C ARG A 79 -17.85 4.67 3.27
N GLU A 80 -18.90 3.96 2.93
CA GLU A 80 -19.32 2.75 3.63
C GLU A 80 -18.46 1.56 3.19
N THR A 81 -17.25 1.48 3.73
CA THR A 81 -16.31 0.39 3.49
C THR A 81 -16.04 -0.40 4.77
N ARG A 82 -15.54 -1.63 4.62
CA ARG A 82 -15.08 -2.49 5.71
C ARG A 82 -13.73 -3.11 5.38
N VAL A 83 -12.91 -3.27 6.39
CA VAL A 83 -11.67 -4.05 6.31
C VAL A 83 -11.97 -5.47 6.73
N ILE A 84 -11.71 -6.42 5.82
CA ILE A 84 -11.90 -7.86 6.06
C ILE A 84 -10.58 -8.59 6.29
N GLY A 85 -9.45 -7.88 6.16
CA GLY A 85 -8.11 -8.41 6.41
C GLY A 85 -7.05 -7.32 6.42
N LEU A 86 -6.00 -7.58 7.18
CA LEU A 86 -4.79 -6.77 7.24
C LEU A 86 -3.59 -7.64 6.90
N SER A 87 -2.69 -7.17 6.06
CA SER A 87 -1.45 -7.87 5.75
C SER A 87 -0.25 -6.99 6.10
N TRP A 88 0.76 -7.61 6.72
CA TRP A 88 1.97 -6.94 7.14
C TRP A 88 3.19 -7.57 6.48
N ALA A 89 3.54 -7.10 5.28
CA ALA A 89 4.81 -7.39 4.65
C ALA A 89 5.71 -6.16 4.78
N ASP A 90 6.74 -6.28 5.61
CA ASP A 90 7.69 -5.19 5.80
C ASP A 90 8.38 -4.83 4.48
N GLU A 91 8.67 -3.55 4.32
CA GLU A 91 9.37 -2.99 3.18
C GLU A 91 10.36 -1.94 3.66
N VAL A 92 11.46 -1.76 2.95
CA VAL A 92 12.39 -0.68 3.27
C VAL A 92 11.69 0.68 3.19
N GLN A 93 12.04 1.55 4.14
CA GLN A 93 11.53 2.91 4.26
C GLN A 93 12.73 3.81 4.56
N LEU A 94 13.31 4.38 3.51
CA LEU A 94 14.62 5.00 3.54
C LEU A 94 14.53 6.52 3.65
N ILE A 95 15.27 7.10 4.59
CA ILE A 95 15.71 8.50 4.48
C ILE A 95 17.05 8.47 3.79
N LEU A 96 17.15 9.22 2.69
CA LEU A 96 18.30 9.24 1.80
C LEU A 96 18.90 10.65 1.72
N SER A 97 20.22 10.72 1.64
CA SER A 97 21.00 11.96 1.44
C SER A 97 22.11 11.74 0.42
N LEU A 98 22.77 12.83 -0.01
CA LEU A 98 23.99 12.70 -0.79
C LEU A 98 25.16 12.22 0.11
N PRO A 99 26.11 11.44 -0.42
CA PRO A 99 27.23 10.90 0.36
C PRO A 99 28.10 11.96 1.02
N ASP A 100 28.21 13.12 0.38
CA ASP A 100 29.04 14.26 0.79
C ASP A 100 28.26 15.34 1.57
N SER A 101 26.97 15.12 1.85
CA SER A 101 26.09 16.06 2.56
C SER A 101 26.51 16.35 4.01
N GLY A 102 27.34 15.50 4.59
CA GLY A 102 27.67 15.54 6.02
C GLY A 102 26.60 14.91 6.92
N ILE A 103 25.48 14.43 6.37
CA ILE A 103 24.43 13.72 7.11
C ILE A 103 24.84 12.24 7.21
N ARG A 104 25.08 11.74 8.42
CA ARG A 104 25.50 10.35 8.69
C ARG A 104 24.45 9.54 9.43
N ASN A 105 23.61 10.22 10.22
CA ASN A 105 22.58 9.62 11.05
C ASN A 105 21.41 10.61 11.23
N VAL A 106 20.35 10.19 11.90
CA VAL A 106 19.13 10.99 12.06
C VAL A 106 19.35 12.31 12.80
N LYS A 107 20.29 12.38 13.76
CA LYS A 107 20.59 13.63 14.48
C LYS A 107 21.08 14.74 13.57
N ASP A 108 21.79 14.36 12.50
CA ASP A 108 22.35 15.31 11.54
C ASP A 108 21.26 15.96 10.64
N LEU A 109 20.02 15.48 10.71
CA LEU A 109 18.87 16.07 10.01
C LEU A 109 18.41 17.40 10.64
N LYS A 110 18.79 17.68 11.89
CA LYS A 110 18.39 18.92 12.56
C LYS A 110 18.86 20.15 11.79
N GLY A 111 17.92 21.04 11.45
CA GLY A 111 18.15 22.25 10.66
C GLY A 111 18.43 22.01 9.18
N ARG A 112 18.29 20.77 8.69
CA ARG A 112 18.47 20.43 7.27
C ARG A 112 17.16 20.57 6.50
N ARG A 113 17.29 20.76 5.18
CA ARG A 113 16.16 20.85 4.24
C ARG A 113 15.71 19.44 3.84
N PHE A 114 14.45 19.13 4.07
CA PHE A 114 13.86 17.84 3.74
C PHE A 114 12.83 17.98 2.62
N GLY A 115 13.05 17.30 1.50
CA GLY A 115 12.18 17.35 0.33
C GLY A 115 10.91 16.53 0.52
N LEU A 116 9.75 17.15 0.28
CA LEU A 116 8.44 16.55 0.36
C LEU A 116 7.70 16.65 -0.97
N PRO A 117 7.06 15.57 -1.46
CA PRO A 117 6.14 15.68 -2.60
C PRO A 117 4.93 16.54 -2.23
N ASP A 118 4.35 17.24 -3.21
CA ASP A 118 3.11 18.00 -3.08
C ASP A 118 2.25 17.83 -4.34
N TRP A 119 1.25 16.95 -4.24
CA TRP A 119 0.27 16.70 -5.30
C TRP A 119 -1.01 17.50 -5.04
N ALA A 120 -0.97 18.79 -5.35
CA ALA A 120 -2.05 19.73 -5.05
C ALA A 120 -3.40 19.38 -5.69
N GLY A 121 -3.45 18.57 -6.77
CA GLY A 121 -4.68 18.11 -7.42
C GLY A 121 -5.24 16.79 -6.89
N ALA A 122 -4.52 16.08 -6.03
CA ALA A 122 -4.96 14.78 -5.51
C ALA A 122 -5.97 14.95 -4.37
N GLN A 123 -7.02 14.13 -4.33
CA GLN A 123 -7.98 14.09 -3.21
C GLN A 123 -7.29 13.76 -1.89
N ILE A 124 -6.29 12.89 -1.94
CA ILE A 124 -5.35 12.64 -0.85
C ILE A 124 -3.94 12.47 -1.40
N ASP A 125 -3.02 13.31 -0.94
CA ASP A 125 -1.60 13.14 -1.25
C ASP A 125 -0.98 12.08 -0.35
N PHE A 126 -1.17 10.80 -0.75
CA PHE A 126 -0.61 9.68 -0.01
C PHE A 126 0.92 9.64 -0.06
N THR A 127 1.55 10.24 -1.09
CA THR A 127 3.01 10.29 -1.19
C THR A 127 3.60 11.23 -0.16
N ARG A 128 2.99 12.41 0.02
CA ARG A 128 3.35 13.36 1.07
C ARG A 128 3.10 12.78 2.46
N ALA A 129 1.92 12.19 2.68
CA ALA A 129 1.58 11.61 3.98
C ALA A 129 2.57 10.52 4.41
N GLN A 130 2.94 9.62 3.49
CA GLN A 130 3.93 8.57 3.81
C GLN A 130 5.34 9.13 4.04
N ALA A 131 5.74 10.20 3.32
CA ALA A 131 7.05 10.82 3.51
C ALA A 131 7.14 11.53 4.88
N ILE A 132 6.10 12.28 5.26
CA ILE A 132 6.04 12.92 6.59
C ILE A 132 6.00 11.86 7.70
N ARG A 133 5.27 10.75 7.51
CA ARG A 133 5.26 9.65 8.50
C ARG A 133 6.65 9.02 8.66
N GLY A 134 7.35 8.75 7.55
CA GLY A 134 8.70 8.21 7.58
C GLY A 134 9.68 9.14 8.29
N LEU A 135 9.61 10.45 8.00
CA LEU A 135 10.40 11.46 8.68
C LEU A 135 10.09 11.52 10.18
N GLU A 136 8.79 11.61 10.55
CA GLU A 136 8.37 11.67 11.97
C GLU A 136 8.86 10.44 12.74
N ASN A 137 8.72 9.25 12.16
CA ASN A 137 9.17 8.02 12.81
C ASN A 137 10.69 7.97 12.99
N ALA A 138 11.46 8.43 12.02
CA ALA A 138 12.92 8.51 12.13
C ALA A 138 13.35 9.51 13.21
N LEU A 139 12.78 10.72 13.20
CA LEU A 139 13.14 11.79 14.15
C LEU A 139 12.82 11.41 15.59
N LYS A 140 11.72 10.71 15.85
CA LYS A 140 11.34 10.20 17.17
C LYS A 140 12.42 9.32 17.81
N LEU A 141 13.19 8.57 17.04
CA LEU A 141 14.25 7.70 17.54
C LEU A 141 15.40 8.49 18.19
N GLU A 142 15.54 9.75 17.82
CA GLU A 142 16.59 10.64 18.34
C GLU A 142 16.03 11.80 19.17
N GLY A 143 14.74 11.73 19.55
CA GLY A 143 14.08 12.78 20.33
C GLY A 143 13.93 14.11 19.61
N LEU A 144 13.93 14.07 18.26
CA LEU A 144 13.68 15.21 17.40
C LEU A 144 12.21 15.22 16.93
N GLU A 145 11.76 16.39 16.49
CA GLU A 145 10.42 16.60 15.96
C GLU A 145 10.47 17.14 14.52
N VAL A 146 9.36 17.09 13.79
CA VAL A 146 9.32 17.50 12.38
C VAL A 146 9.62 18.99 12.20
N GLN A 147 9.37 19.83 13.21
CA GLN A 147 9.76 21.25 13.21
C GLN A 147 11.27 21.50 13.37
N ASP A 148 12.05 20.50 13.79
CA ASP A 148 13.52 20.60 13.82
C ASP A 148 14.13 20.53 12.43
N VAL A 149 13.34 20.27 11.39
CA VAL A 149 13.77 20.10 10.00
C VAL A 149 13.04 21.11 9.11
N GLU A 150 13.74 21.75 8.18
CA GLU A 150 13.14 22.62 7.18
C GLU A 150 12.47 21.77 6.10
N ARG A 151 11.17 21.92 5.88
CA ARG A 151 10.43 21.19 4.85
C ARG A 151 10.34 22.00 3.57
N VAL A 152 10.76 21.39 2.46
CA VAL A 152 10.72 21.99 1.12
C VAL A 152 9.76 21.19 0.25
N ASP A 153 8.71 21.85 -0.26
CA ASP A 153 7.66 21.24 -1.03
C ASP A 153 8.00 21.21 -2.52
N PHE A 154 7.90 20.04 -3.13
CA PHE A 154 8.05 19.83 -4.58
C PHE A 154 6.68 19.65 -5.21
N ARG A 155 6.10 20.76 -5.64
CA ARG A 155 4.74 20.80 -6.18
C ARG A 155 4.65 20.13 -7.54
N GLN A 156 3.64 19.27 -7.69
CA GLN A 156 3.31 18.58 -8.92
C GLN A 156 1.87 18.93 -9.35
N GLY A 157 1.66 19.04 -10.66
CA GLY A 157 0.32 19.22 -11.23
C GLY A 157 -0.34 17.87 -11.57
N GLY A 158 -1.67 17.87 -11.66
CA GLY A 158 -2.45 16.69 -12.04
C GLY A 158 -2.85 15.81 -10.86
N THR A 159 -3.46 14.68 -11.19
CA THR A 159 -3.92 13.66 -10.24
C THR A 159 -3.26 12.32 -10.53
N PHE A 160 -3.33 11.37 -9.59
CA PHE A 160 -2.79 10.02 -9.78
C PHE A 160 -3.55 9.18 -10.82
N SER A 161 -4.74 9.61 -11.26
CA SER A 161 -5.60 8.93 -12.22
C SER A 161 -5.57 9.52 -13.63
N ASP A 162 -4.83 10.61 -13.86
CA ASP A 162 -4.69 11.25 -15.18
C ASP A 162 -3.95 10.38 -16.20
N GLU A 163 -3.30 9.30 -15.75
CA GLU A 163 -2.64 8.34 -16.63
C GLU A 163 -3.68 7.43 -17.30
N THR A 164 -3.79 7.53 -18.64
CA THR A 164 -4.54 6.54 -19.42
C THR A 164 -3.89 5.17 -19.32
N PRO A 165 -4.68 4.09 -19.21
CA PRO A 165 -4.17 2.74 -19.17
C PRO A 165 -3.58 2.40 -20.54
N HIS A 166 -2.29 2.54 -20.74
CA HIS A 166 -1.59 1.90 -21.84
C HIS A 166 -1.24 0.50 -21.36
N SER A 167 -2.10 -0.46 -21.68
CA SER A 167 -1.86 -1.86 -21.43
C SER A 167 -0.68 -2.32 -22.29
N ILE A 168 0.47 -2.47 -21.66
CA ILE A 168 1.40 -3.51 -22.10
C ILE A 168 0.77 -4.79 -21.54
N ALA A 169 0.33 -5.67 -22.44
CA ALA A 169 -0.40 -6.87 -22.10
C ALA A 169 0.22 -7.60 -20.89
N GLY A 170 -0.55 -7.76 -19.81
CA GLY A 170 -0.15 -8.47 -18.61
C GLY A 170 0.57 -7.67 -17.50
N LEU A 171 0.93 -6.44 -17.76
CA LEU A 171 1.45 -5.52 -16.75
C LEU A 171 0.39 -4.46 -16.50
N GLY A 172 -0.65 -4.76 -15.75
CA GLY A 172 -1.76 -3.86 -15.51
C GLY A 172 -1.34 -2.41 -15.22
N ALA A 173 -2.27 -1.49 -15.11
CA ALA A 173 -2.13 -0.03 -15.00
C ALA A 173 -1.05 0.54 -14.04
N PHE A 174 -0.30 -0.30 -13.36
CA PHE A 174 0.88 0.07 -12.57
C PHE A 174 2.15 0.27 -13.42
N GLY A 175 2.16 -0.19 -14.69
CA GLY A 175 3.24 0.06 -15.64
C GLY A 175 3.14 1.41 -16.36
N GLY A 176 2.10 2.20 -16.09
CA GLY A 176 1.97 3.56 -16.58
C GLY A 176 3.18 4.39 -16.14
N ARG A 177 3.91 4.92 -17.09
CA ARG A 177 4.96 5.91 -16.80
C ARG A 177 4.30 7.03 -15.99
N ARG A 178 4.67 7.21 -14.74
CA ARG A 178 4.50 8.52 -14.10
C ARG A 178 5.01 9.53 -15.12
N ARG A 179 4.18 10.47 -15.54
CA ARG A 179 4.57 11.48 -16.54
C ARG A 179 5.96 11.98 -16.20
N GLY A 180 6.95 11.60 -17.03
CA GLY A 180 8.31 12.07 -16.92
C GLY A 180 9.27 11.26 -16.05
N GLY A 181 8.91 10.11 -15.44
CA GLY A 181 9.87 9.30 -14.63
C GLY A 181 10.54 10.10 -13.51
N GLN A 182 10.04 11.29 -13.20
CA GLN A 182 10.68 12.24 -12.32
C GLN A 182 10.11 12.07 -10.92
N ASN A 183 11.01 11.81 -10.01
CA ASN A 183 10.82 12.03 -8.59
C ASN A 183 11.40 13.42 -8.33
N PRO A 184 10.57 14.50 -8.22
CA PRO A 184 11.06 15.87 -8.10
C PRO A 184 11.92 16.07 -6.86
N GLU A 185 11.60 15.37 -5.76
CA GLU A 185 12.35 15.40 -4.51
C GLU A 185 13.76 14.85 -4.72
N LEU A 186 13.88 13.74 -5.47
CA LEU A 186 15.19 13.20 -5.85
C LEU A 186 15.96 14.16 -6.75
N THR A 187 15.29 14.77 -7.72
CA THR A 187 15.90 15.78 -8.58
C THR A 187 16.40 16.96 -7.74
N GLY A 188 15.58 17.42 -6.78
CA GLY A 188 15.96 18.48 -5.84
C GLY A 188 17.15 18.08 -4.96
N LEU A 189 17.20 16.84 -4.48
CA LEU A 189 18.34 16.30 -3.74
C LEU A 189 19.62 16.32 -4.58
N LEU A 190 19.56 15.82 -5.83
CA LEU A 190 20.72 15.78 -6.74
C LEU A 190 21.21 17.17 -7.14
N ARG A 191 20.35 18.19 -7.09
CA ARG A 191 20.69 19.60 -7.37
C ARG A 191 21.12 20.37 -6.11
N GLY A 192 21.07 19.75 -4.92
CA GLY A 192 21.34 20.44 -3.67
C GLY A 192 20.26 21.43 -3.22
N GLU A 193 19.05 21.33 -3.75
CA GLU A 193 17.90 22.13 -3.32
C GLU A 193 17.38 21.66 -1.96
N VAL A 194 17.56 20.37 -1.64
CA VAL A 194 17.28 19.74 -0.34
C VAL A 194 18.44 18.83 0.07
N ASP A 195 18.49 18.49 1.34
CA ASP A 195 19.60 17.74 1.94
C ASP A 195 19.24 16.26 2.19
N ALA A 196 17.93 15.97 2.32
CA ALA A 196 17.41 14.61 2.50
C ALA A 196 16.01 14.46 1.92
N ILE A 197 15.64 13.20 1.60
CA ILE A 197 14.31 12.81 1.09
C ILE A 197 13.88 11.46 1.68
N PHE A 198 12.60 11.13 1.55
CA PHE A 198 12.05 9.82 1.90
C PHE A 198 11.63 9.04 0.67
N LEU A 199 12.08 7.78 0.57
CA LEU A 199 11.61 6.83 -0.43
C LEU A 199 11.36 5.46 0.23
N LYS A 200 10.55 4.59 -0.43
CA LYS A 200 10.25 3.26 0.09
C LYS A 200 10.08 2.19 -0.98
N GLY A 201 10.18 0.92 -0.56
CA GLY A 201 10.00 -0.25 -1.41
C GLY A 201 11.10 -0.44 -2.44
N ALA A 202 10.84 -1.28 -3.46
CA ALA A 202 11.83 -1.66 -4.47
C ALA A 202 12.41 -0.45 -5.24
N HIS A 203 11.57 0.56 -5.50
CA HIS A 203 11.99 1.78 -6.17
C HIS A 203 13.01 2.59 -5.35
N ALA A 204 12.85 2.63 -4.03
CA ALA A 204 13.78 3.33 -3.15
C ALA A 204 15.18 2.72 -3.21
N VAL A 205 15.28 1.40 -3.10
CA VAL A 205 16.57 0.69 -3.16
C VAL A 205 17.23 0.87 -4.52
N GLN A 206 16.43 0.75 -5.59
CA GLN A 206 16.92 0.95 -6.96
C GLN A 206 17.51 2.35 -7.15
N LEU A 207 16.79 3.41 -6.74
CA LEU A 207 17.26 4.79 -6.88
C LEU A 207 18.47 5.08 -5.98
N ALA A 208 18.44 4.59 -4.74
CA ALA A 208 19.55 4.76 -3.81
C ALA A 208 20.85 4.19 -4.41
N GLN A 209 20.79 2.99 -4.98
CA GLN A 209 21.97 2.37 -5.61
C GLN A 209 22.35 3.05 -6.93
N GLN A 210 21.36 3.37 -7.78
CA GLN A 210 21.59 3.99 -9.08
C GLN A 210 22.31 5.35 -8.97
N PHE A 211 21.97 6.15 -7.96
CA PHE A 211 22.53 7.48 -7.73
C PHE A 211 23.58 7.52 -6.62
N GLY A 212 24.00 6.37 -6.07
CA GLY A 212 25.00 6.29 -5.01
C GLY A 212 24.61 7.06 -3.74
N LEU A 213 23.31 7.08 -3.39
CA LEU A 213 22.83 7.82 -2.24
C LEU A 213 23.21 7.13 -0.93
N HIS A 214 23.44 7.93 0.10
CA HIS A 214 23.63 7.46 1.45
C HIS A 214 22.30 7.20 2.13
N THR A 215 22.12 6.01 2.71
CA THR A 215 20.96 5.68 3.56
C THR A 215 21.24 6.19 4.98
N VAL A 216 20.54 7.25 5.38
CA VAL A 216 20.62 7.81 6.73
C VAL A 216 19.99 6.85 7.75
N ILE A 217 18.84 6.29 7.40
CA ILE A 217 18.12 5.27 8.19
C ILE A 217 17.15 4.50 7.30
N ASP A 218 16.93 3.22 7.63
CA ASP A 218 15.80 2.43 7.17
C ASP A 218 14.82 2.19 8.34
N THR A 219 13.72 2.93 8.38
CA THR A 219 12.68 2.74 9.40
C THR A 219 11.82 1.50 9.15
N GLY A 220 11.83 0.95 7.93
CA GLY A 220 11.05 -0.24 7.56
C GLY A 220 11.59 -1.53 8.16
N SER A 221 12.86 -1.59 8.54
CA SER A 221 13.52 -2.73 9.20
C SER A 221 13.63 -2.58 10.71
N HIS A 222 13.11 -1.48 11.29
CA HIS A 222 13.19 -1.24 12.73
C HIS A 222 12.43 -2.32 13.54
N PRO A 223 12.95 -2.80 14.69
CA PRO A 223 12.30 -3.85 15.49
C PRO A 223 10.93 -3.41 16.05
N GLU A 224 10.74 -2.11 16.37
CA GLU A 224 9.48 -1.59 16.90
C GLU A 224 8.44 -1.43 15.78
N PRO A 225 7.27 -2.11 15.88
CA PRO A 225 6.24 -2.09 14.84
C PRO A 225 5.69 -0.71 14.50
N LEU A 226 5.52 0.16 15.51
CA LEU A 226 4.97 1.50 15.29
C LEU A 226 5.94 2.40 14.50
N ILE A 227 7.25 2.15 14.60
CA ILE A 227 8.25 2.84 13.77
C ILE A 227 8.17 2.38 12.31
N ARG A 228 7.80 1.10 12.06
CA ARG A 228 7.57 0.58 10.71
C ARG A 228 6.20 0.95 10.15
N SER A 229 5.27 1.40 10.99
CA SER A 229 3.90 1.71 10.58
C SER A 229 3.87 2.89 9.61
N ASN A 230 3.36 2.62 8.40
CA ASN A 230 3.22 3.60 7.31
C ASN A 230 2.18 3.09 6.30
N ASN A 231 2.04 3.72 5.16
CA ASN A 231 1.06 3.39 4.11
C ASN A 231 1.07 1.92 3.63
N GLY A 232 2.18 1.23 3.76
CA GLY A 232 2.33 -0.18 3.35
C GLY A 232 2.37 -1.17 4.51
N THR A 233 2.30 -0.71 5.74
CA THR A 233 2.50 -1.50 6.95
C THR A 233 1.60 -1.04 8.09
N PRO A 234 0.43 -1.66 8.28
CA PRO A 234 -0.18 -2.73 7.51
C PRO A 234 -0.92 -2.26 6.25
N ARG A 235 -1.11 -3.17 5.29
CA ARG A 235 -1.98 -3.01 4.12
C ARG A 235 -3.40 -3.43 4.45
N THR A 236 -4.38 -2.72 3.90
CA THR A 236 -5.79 -3.07 4.06
C THR A 236 -6.30 -3.91 2.90
N LEU A 237 -7.01 -5.00 3.21
CA LEU A 237 -7.92 -5.66 2.29
C LEU A 237 -9.32 -5.16 2.64
N SER A 238 -9.86 -4.29 1.81
CA SER A 238 -11.14 -3.62 2.06
C SER A 238 -12.15 -3.91 0.96
N VAL A 239 -13.42 -3.95 1.35
CA VAL A 239 -14.58 -4.08 0.46
C VAL A 239 -15.61 -3.01 0.82
N ASP A 240 -16.55 -2.72 -0.09
CA ASP A 240 -17.69 -1.89 0.27
C ASP A 240 -18.71 -2.67 1.15
N GLN A 241 -19.46 -1.93 1.97
CA GLN A 241 -20.44 -2.49 2.89
C GLN A 241 -21.54 -3.25 2.14
N HIS A 242 -21.98 -2.73 0.98
CA HIS A 242 -23.01 -3.35 0.18
C HIS A 242 -22.65 -4.79 -0.25
N LEU A 243 -21.38 -5.01 -0.63
CA LEU A 243 -20.88 -6.35 -0.96
C LEU A 243 -21.03 -7.33 0.22
N LEU A 244 -20.73 -6.87 1.44
CA LEU A 244 -20.89 -7.70 2.64
C LEU A 244 -22.35 -7.99 2.98
N ASP A 245 -23.24 -7.04 2.75
CA ASP A 245 -24.65 -7.16 3.13
C ASP A 245 -25.45 -7.99 2.13
N THR A 246 -25.08 -7.92 0.83
CA THR A 246 -25.85 -8.54 -0.25
C THR A 246 -25.18 -9.77 -0.88
N HIS A 247 -23.82 -9.81 -0.85
CA HIS A 247 -23.00 -10.84 -1.50
C HIS A 247 -21.92 -11.37 -0.56
N PHE A 248 -22.29 -11.73 0.66
CA PHE A 248 -21.34 -12.14 1.71
C PHE A 248 -20.44 -13.29 1.26
N ASP A 249 -20.97 -14.29 0.57
CA ASP A 249 -20.19 -15.43 0.06
C ASP A 249 -19.11 -14.99 -0.94
N THR A 250 -19.34 -13.92 -1.71
CA THR A 250 -18.34 -13.32 -2.58
C THR A 250 -17.18 -12.73 -1.75
N ALA A 251 -17.48 -12.02 -0.67
CA ALA A 251 -16.43 -11.49 0.22
C ALA A 251 -15.61 -12.61 0.87
N VAL A 252 -16.25 -13.71 1.26
CA VAL A 252 -15.58 -14.93 1.76
C VAL A 252 -14.70 -15.55 0.67
N GLY A 253 -15.18 -15.66 -0.57
CA GLY A 253 -14.44 -16.17 -1.72
C GLY A 253 -13.20 -15.33 -2.07
N ILE A 254 -13.32 -13.99 -2.01
CA ILE A 254 -12.21 -13.05 -2.19
C ILE A 254 -11.12 -13.32 -1.14
N LEU A 255 -11.48 -13.29 0.14
CA LEU A 255 -10.54 -13.53 1.22
C LEU A 255 -9.94 -14.94 1.13
N GLY A 256 -10.74 -15.95 0.79
CA GLY A 256 -10.26 -17.32 0.57
C GLY A 256 -9.21 -17.43 -0.54
N SER A 257 -9.38 -16.67 -1.64
CA SER A 257 -8.40 -16.60 -2.74
C SER A 257 -7.09 -15.96 -2.28
N VAL A 258 -7.16 -14.92 -1.45
CA VAL A 258 -6.00 -14.26 -0.86
C VAL A 258 -5.24 -15.22 0.04
N LEU A 259 -5.91 -15.88 0.98
CA LEU A 259 -5.28 -16.82 1.92
C LEU A 259 -4.67 -18.02 1.19
N ARG A 260 -5.36 -18.56 0.16
CA ARG A 260 -4.81 -19.61 -0.72
C ARG A 260 -3.51 -19.17 -1.40
N ALA A 261 -3.47 -17.93 -1.88
CA ALA A 261 -2.28 -17.38 -2.52
C ALA A 261 -1.12 -17.22 -1.54
N GLU A 262 -1.40 -16.82 -0.32
CA GLU A 262 -0.41 -16.65 0.74
C GLU A 262 0.14 -18.01 1.23
N GLU A 263 -0.72 -19.03 1.36
CA GLU A 263 -0.30 -20.39 1.67
C GLU A 263 0.58 -20.97 0.56
N TRP A 264 0.16 -20.81 -0.69
CA TRP A 264 0.97 -21.25 -1.84
C TRP A 264 2.33 -20.54 -1.88
N ALA A 265 2.38 -19.26 -1.59
CA ALA A 265 3.59 -18.47 -1.60
C ALA A 265 4.67 -19.05 -0.64
N GLN A 266 4.26 -19.54 0.52
CA GLN A 266 5.18 -20.13 1.50
C GLN A 266 5.95 -21.34 0.94
N ALA A 267 5.33 -22.14 0.07
CA ALA A 267 5.93 -23.31 -0.55
C ALA A 267 6.66 -22.99 -1.88
N HIS A 268 6.52 -21.76 -2.41
CA HIS A 268 7.01 -21.40 -3.74
C HIS A 268 7.77 -20.05 -3.72
N PRO A 269 8.91 -19.95 -3.03
CA PRO A 269 9.63 -18.69 -2.83
C PRO A 269 10.07 -18.02 -4.14
N GLU A 270 10.62 -18.77 -5.09
CA GLU A 270 11.10 -18.21 -6.36
C GLU A 270 9.95 -17.70 -7.24
N ASP A 271 8.89 -18.48 -7.38
CA ASP A 271 7.73 -18.06 -8.14
C ASP A 271 7.06 -16.85 -7.49
N THR A 272 6.96 -16.85 -6.15
CA THR A 272 6.44 -15.71 -5.40
C THR A 272 7.24 -14.44 -5.71
N ARG A 273 8.56 -14.51 -5.69
CA ARG A 273 9.44 -13.38 -6.03
C ARG A 273 9.15 -12.84 -7.43
N ARG A 274 8.96 -13.74 -8.43
CA ARG A 274 8.58 -13.33 -9.80
C ARG A 274 7.23 -12.63 -9.85
N TYR A 275 6.21 -13.13 -9.13
CA TYR A 275 4.90 -12.47 -9.05
C TYR A 275 5.00 -11.10 -8.39
N LEU A 276 5.76 -10.98 -7.30
CA LEU A 276 5.98 -9.72 -6.61
C LEU A 276 6.75 -8.71 -7.48
N ALA A 277 7.71 -9.18 -8.27
CA ALA A 277 8.46 -8.35 -9.20
C ALA A 277 7.55 -7.77 -10.30
N ARG A 278 6.67 -8.59 -10.88
CA ARG A 278 5.65 -8.13 -11.84
C ARG A 278 4.69 -7.13 -11.21
N GLU A 279 4.21 -7.43 -10.00
CA GLU A 279 3.28 -6.57 -9.26
C GLU A 279 3.88 -5.20 -8.97
N SER A 280 5.15 -5.15 -8.55
CA SER A 280 5.86 -3.92 -8.21
C SER A 280 6.45 -3.20 -9.43
N ASN A 281 6.29 -3.75 -10.64
CA ASN A 281 6.97 -3.28 -11.86
C ASN A 281 8.49 -3.10 -11.62
N SER A 282 9.11 -4.12 -11.04
CA SER A 282 10.51 -4.11 -10.63
C SER A 282 11.18 -5.44 -10.99
N SER A 283 12.50 -5.54 -10.81
CA SER A 283 13.20 -6.82 -10.95
C SER A 283 13.09 -7.66 -9.67
N GLU A 284 13.30 -8.97 -9.80
CA GLU A 284 13.36 -9.89 -8.66
C GLU A 284 14.47 -9.50 -7.67
N TYR A 285 15.59 -8.97 -8.18
CA TYR A 285 16.69 -8.46 -7.36
C TYR A 285 16.24 -7.33 -6.45
N TRP A 286 15.58 -6.28 -7.00
CA TRP A 286 15.12 -5.14 -6.21
C TRP A 286 14.01 -5.51 -5.24
N VAL A 287 13.17 -6.47 -5.61
CA VAL A 287 12.14 -7.01 -4.70
C VAL A 287 12.78 -7.71 -3.51
N ALA A 288 13.80 -8.53 -3.73
CA ALA A 288 14.52 -9.19 -2.65
C ALA A 288 15.21 -8.18 -1.72
N GLN A 289 15.83 -7.14 -2.28
CA GLN A 289 16.45 -6.08 -1.48
C GLN A 289 15.45 -5.26 -0.67
N ALA A 290 14.26 -5.02 -1.21
CA ALA A 290 13.27 -4.14 -0.58
C ALA A 290 12.36 -4.85 0.43
N TYR A 291 12.03 -6.11 0.17
CA TYR A 291 11.05 -6.87 0.95
C TYR A 291 11.68 -8.08 1.67
N GLY A 292 13.00 -8.32 1.47
CA GLY A 292 13.72 -9.47 2.03
C GLY A 292 13.53 -10.75 1.23
N GLU A 293 14.48 -11.66 1.36
CA GLU A 293 14.46 -12.99 0.73
C GLU A 293 13.30 -13.86 1.23
N ASP A 294 12.82 -13.59 2.43
CA ASP A 294 11.73 -14.27 3.13
C ASP A 294 10.35 -13.60 2.93
N ALA A 295 10.22 -12.64 2.01
CA ALA A 295 8.95 -11.93 1.73
C ALA A 295 7.78 -12.89 1.50
N HIS A 296 8.01 -14.06 0.88
CA HIS A 296 7.02 -15.12 0.66
C HIS A 296 6.41 -15.67 1.95
N GLN A 297 7.14 -15.67 3.06
CA GLN A 297 6.66 -16.14 4.37
C GLN A 297 5.85 -15.08 5.13
N ARG A 298 6.04 -13.80 4.77
CA ARG A 298 5.41 -12.65 5.44
C ARG A 298 4.12 -12.16 4.78
N LEU A 299 3.76 -12.75 3.64
CA LEU A 299 2.44 -12.54 3.03
C LEU A 299 1.40 -13.27 3.88
N ARG A 300 0.85 -12.59 4.88
CA ARG A 300 -0.15 -13.15 5.80
C ARG A 300 -1.23 -12.12 6.07
N THR A 301 -2.43 -12.43 5.61
CA THR A 301 -3.62 -11.61 5.89
C THR A 301 -4.36 -12.15 7.11
N ASN A 302 -4.53 -11.30 8.09
CA ASN A 302 -5.23 -11.61 9.34
C ASN A 302 -5.89 -10.34 9.92
N LEU A 303 -6.39 -10.44 11.16
CA LEU A 303 -6.95 -9.31 11.93
C LEU A 303 -6.36 -9.36 13.36
N ASP A 304 -5.03 -9.41 13.45
CA ASP A 304 -4.36 -9.42 14.75
C ASP A 304 -4.32 -8.01 15.39
N GLU A 305 -4.27 -8.01 16.73
CA GLU A 305 -4.30 -6.81 17.53
C GLU A 305 -3.14 -5.84 17.23
N ARG A 306 -1.97 -6.36 16.89
CA ARG A 306 -0.80 -5.56 16.55
C ARG A 306 -1.03 -4.76 15.27
N SER A 307 -1.57 -5.42 14.24
CA SER A 307 -1.89 -4.78 12.96
C SER A 307 -3.02 -3.75 13.13
N ILE A 308 -4.03 -4.05 13.95
CA ILE A 308 -5.12 -3.14 14.25
C ILE A 308 -4.61 -1.90 15.00
N ALA A 309 -3.77 -2.09 16.02
CA ALA A 309 -3.19 -0.98 16.79
C ALA A 309 -2.29 -0.09 15.91
N ALA A 310 -1.49 -0.68 15.03
CA ALA A 310 -0.65 0.08 14.11
C ALA A 310 -1.47 0.88 13.08
N LEU A 311 -2.57 0.30 12.58
CA LEU A 311 -3.49 1.00 11.69
C LEU A 311 -4.22 2.15 12.40
N GLN A 312 -4.54 1.99 13.70
CA GLN A 312 -5.12 3.06 14.51
C GLN A 312 -4.12 4.21 14.70
N ASP A 313 -2.88 3.92 15.13
CA ASP A 313 -1.83 4.92 15.29
C ASP A 313 -1.58 5.70 13.98
N PHE A 314 -1.61 4.99 12.85
CA PHE A 314 -1.47 5.63 11.54
C PHE A 314 -2.70 6.48 11.15
N THR A 315 -3.91 6.05 11.49
CA THR A 315 -5.14 6.83 11.31
C THR A 315 -5.09 8.13 12.13
N ASP A 316 -4.63 8.04 13.39
CA ASP A 316 -4.47 9.19 14.27
C ASP A 316 -3.40 10.17 13.76
N PHE A 317 -2.30 9.65 13.21
CA PHE A 317 -1.30 10.45 12.50
C PHE A 317 -1.92 11.21 11.33
N LEU A 318 -2.66 10.53 10.44
CA LEU A 318 -3.30 11.17 9.28
C LEU A 318 -4.27 12.27 9.71
N ARG A 319 -5.01 12.07 10.81
CA ARG A 319 -5.90 13.10 11.37
C ARG A 319 -5.12 14.27 11.94
N ARG A 320 -4.07 14.02 12.70
CA ARG A 320 -3.20 15.06 13.29
C ARG A 320 -2.57 15.97 12.24
N TRP A 321 -2.20 15.41 11.10
CA TRP A 321 -1.63 16.13 9.96
C TRP A 321 -2.66 16.65 8.95
N ASN A 322 -3.96 16.57 9.25
CA ASN A 322 -5.06 17.00 8.39
C ASN A 322 -5.10 16.33 7.00
N PHE A 323 -4.59 15.11 6.86
CA PHE A 323 -4.73 14.30 5.65
C PHE A 323 -6.12 13.67 5.53
N ILE A 324 -6.85 13.56 6.62
CA ILE A 324 -8.23 13.06 6.64
C ILE A 324 -9.14 14.03 7.38
N PRO A 325 -10.43 14.13 7.00
CA PRO A 325 -11.37 15.12 7.55
C PRO A 325 -11.73 14.84 9.01
N GLN A 326 -11.77 13.57 9.43
CA GLN A 326 -12.13 13.14 10.79
C GLN A 326 -11.43 11.84 11.16
N GLY A 327 -11.19 11.65 12.46
CA GLY A 327 -10.73 10.38 13.02
C GLY A 327 -11.89 9.39 13.23
N PHE A 328 -11.55 8.13 13.37
CA PHE A 328 -12.50 7.07 13.70
C PHE A 328 -11.78 5.91 14.41
N ALA A 329 -12.54 5.08 15.12
CA ALA A 329 -12.01 3.86 15.70
C ALA A 329 -11.85 2.78 14.62
N VAL A 330 -10.63 2.32 14.39
CA VAL A 330 -10.32 1.30 13.38
C VAL A 330 -11.08 0.00 13.65
N ARG A 331 -11.28 -0.36 14.93
CA ARG A 331 -12.07 -1.55 15.29
C ARG A 331 -13.50 -1.53 14.73
N ASP A 332 -14.14 -0.38 14.68
CA ASP A 332 -15.51 -0.24 14.15
C ASP A 332 -15.55 -0.34 12.61
N TRP A 333 -14.40 -0.22 11.98
CA TRP A 333 -14.24 -0.36 10.52
C TRP A 333 -13.98 -1.81 10.09
N ILE A 334 -13.50 -2.65 11.02
CA ILE A 334 -13.16 -4.05 10.74
C ILE A 334 -14.45 -4.91 10.74
N ASP A 335 -14.53 -5.81 9.76
CA ASP A 335 -15.54 -6.88 9.75
C ASP A 335 -14.84 -8.25 9.78
N PRO A 336 -14.85 -8.96 10.92
CA PRO A 336 -14.18 -10.24 11.04
C PRO A 336 -14.95 -11.42 10.44
N ARG A 337 -16.26 -11.26 10.14
CA ARG A 337 -17.14 -12.34 9.70
C ARG A 337 -16.62 -13.16 8.52
N PRO A 338 -16.04 -12.59 7.44
CA PRO A 338 -15.50 -13.39 6.34
C PRO A 338 -14.35 -14.30 6.78
N LEU A 339 -13.45 -13.81 7.65
CA LEU A 339 -12.33 -14.58 8.18
C LEU A 339 -12.80 -15.70 9.12
N GLU A 340 -13.79 -15.43 9.96
CA GLU A 340 -14.41 -16.41 10.86
C GLU A 340 -15.13 -17.52 10.09
N ALA A 341 -15.83 -17.16 9.00
CA ALA A 341 -16.50 -18.13 8.12
C ALA A 341 -15.47 -19.09 7.49
N LEU A 342 -14.34 -18.61 6.99
CA LEU A 342 -13.28 -19.45 6.44
C LEU A 342 -12.67 -20.36 7.50
N ARG A 343 -12.36 -19.86 8.70
CA ARG A 343 -11.82 -20.67 9.81
C ARG A 343 -12.79 -21.79 10.21
N SER A 344 -14.08 -21.48 10.28
CA SER A 344 -15.13 -22.45 10.61
C SER A 344 -15.26 -23.53 9.54
N ALA A 345 -15.12 -23.18 8.26
CA ALA A 345 -15.17 -24.14 7.15
C ALA A 345 -13.97 -25.10 7.16
N VAL A 346 -12.78 -24.61 7.50
CA VAL A 346 -11.57 -25.44 7.66
C VAL A 346 -11.71 -26.40 8.83
N ALA A 347 -12.17 -25.92 9.98
CA ALA A 347 -12.39 -26.77 11.17
C ALA A 347 -13.38 -27.92 10.90
N LYS A 348 -14.47 -27.67 10.16
CA LYS A 348 -15.45 -28.71 9.77
C LYS A 348 -14.94 -29.76 8.80
N ARG A 349 -13.87 -29.46 8.03
CA ARG A 349 -13.26 -30.43 7.09
C ARG A 349 -12.17 -31.28 7.75
N ALA A 350 -11.63 -30.83 8.88
CA ALA A 350 -10.58 -31.50 9.62
C ALA A 350 -11.09 -32.44 10.73
N GLY A 351 -12.38 -32.34 11.12
CA GLY A 351 -13.08 -33.23 12.07
C GLY A 351 -14.05 -34.18 11.34
#